data_a4c7b6a1315813ea702af8da46cf95a8
#
_entry.id   a4c7b6a1315813ea702af8da46cf95a8
#
_cell.length_a   1.000
_cell.length_b   1.000
_cell.length_c   1.000
_cell.angle_alpha   90.00
_cell.angle_beta   90.00
_cell.angle_gamma   90.00
#
_symmetry.space_group_name_H-M   'P 1'
#
loop_
_entity.id
_entity.type
_entity.pdbx_description
1 polymer ?
#
loop_
_entity_poly.entity_id
_entity_poly.type
_entity_poly.pdbx_seq_one_letter_code
_entity_poly.pdbx_strand_id
1 'polypeptide(L)'
;MATVVKVEFEGWAETTELFKQISNDFGEKDASNIMRNAVRLSMKTVLEKARSLVSKDTGALAASLQVEARKTRKKDFRSKYIFPGDVVIGAVTTASGKKLAKLKFNNIKTGQKQVGTKSDARAMVLEFGTANMSPRPYLRPALESSAAQVTGTLGKSLGVALEKYKAKQAKRLLK
;
A
#
# COMPACT_ATOMS: atom_id res chain seq x y z
N MET A 1 -22.24 13.03 -2.35
CA MET A 1 -22.25 12.07 -1.23
C MET A 1 -21.10 11.10 -1.44
N ALA A 2 -20.18 10.97 -0.50
CA ALA A 2 -19.06 10.03 -0.63
C ALA A 2 -19.58 8.63 -0.24
N THR A 3 -19.63 7.73 -1.18
CA THR A 3 -19.98 6.33 -0.95
C THR A 3 -18.84 5.69 -0.12
N VAL A 4 -19.11 5.39 1.13
CA VAL A 4 -18.20 4.61 1.97
C VAL A 4 -18.35 3.16 1.53
N VAL A 5 -17.38 2.62 0.82
CA VAL A 5 -17.33 1.19 0.51
C VAL A 5 -16.94 0.47 1.78
N LYS A 6 -17.93 -0.09 2.48
CA LYS A 6 -17.71 -0.99 3.61
C LYS A 6 -17.37 -2.36 3.02
N VAL A 7 -16.12 -2.74 3.09
CA VAL A 7 -15.69 -4.08 2.68
C VAL A 7 -15.79 -4.98 3.91
N GLU A 8 -16.78 -5.85 3.94
CA GLU A 8 -16.87 -6.91 4.93
C GLU A 8 -16.07 -8.12 4.44
N PHE A 9 -15.17 -8.59 5.30
CA PHE A 9 -14.34 -9.75 5.02
C PHE A 9 -14.94 -10.99 5.70
N GLU A 10 -15.30 -12.00 4.95
CA GLU A 10 -15.47 -13.33 5.50
C GLU A 10 -14.12 -13.86 5.99
N GLY A 11 -14.08 -14.39 7.21
CA GLY A 11 -12.84 -14.87 7.85
C GLY A 11 -12.02 -13.82 8.60
N TRP A 12 -12.53 -12.60 8.79
CA TRP A 12 -11.83 -11.55 9.55
C TRP A 12 -11.61 -11.92 11.02
N ALA A 13 -12.59 -12.56 11.66
CA ALA A 13 -12.49 -13.01 13.05
C ALA A 13 -11.38 -14.06 13.22
N GLU A 14 -11.30 -15.04 12.32
CA GLU A 14 -10.27 -16.08 12.31
C GLU A 14 -8.87 -15.47 12.04
N THR A 15 -8.79 -14.51 11.13
CA THR A 15 -7.54 -13.80 10.84
C THR A 15 -7.06 -12.99 12.04
N THR A 16 -7.97 -12.37 12.77
CA THR A 16 -7.66 -11.58 13.98
C THR A 16 -7.18 -12.47 15.10
N GLU A 17 -7.81 -13.62 15.30
CA GLU A 17 -7.43 -14.60 16.34
C GLU A 17 -6.06 -15.21 16.04
N LEU A 18 -5.81 -15.62 14.81
CA LEU A 18 -4.49 -16.05 14.33
C LEU A 18 -3.43 -14.98 14.54
N PHE A 19 -3.79 -13.73 14.34
CA PHE A 19 -2.87 -12.62 14.56
C PHE A 19 -2.52 -12.43 16.03
N LYS A 20 -3.48 -12.58 16.92
CA LYS A 20 -3.24 -12.59 18.38
C LYS A 20 -2.33 -13.76 18.79
N GLN A 21 -2.56 -14.95 18.25
CA GLN A 21 -1.70 -16.11 18.50
C GLN A 21 -0.26 -15.85 18.04
N ILE A 22 -0.07 -15.33 16.82
CA ILE A 22 1.27 -14.95 16.33
C ILE A 22 1.91 -13.89 17.23
N SER A 23 1.14 -12.91 17.67
CA SER A 23 1.64 -11.86 18.55
C SER A 23 2.07 -12.41 19.92
N ASN A 24 1.31 -13.36 20.46
CA ASN A 24 1.64 -14.03 21.72
C ASN A 24 2.87 -14.94 21.60
N ASP A 25 2.97 -15.71 20.52
CA ASP A 25 4.03 -16.69 20.33
C ASP A 25 5.38 -16.07 19.95
N PHE A 26 5.38 -14.95 19.24
CA PHE A 26 6.58 -14.38 18.60
C PHE A 26 6.81 -12.90 18.87
N GLY A 27 5.87 -12.31 19.56
CA GLY A 27 5.88 -10.90 19.90
C GLY A 27 5.28 -10.00 18.79
N GLU A 28 4.80 -8.89 19.25
CA GLU A 28 4.09 -7.86 18.42
C GLU A 28 4.91 -7.36 17.23
N LYS A 29 6.26 -7.35 17.36
CA LYS A 29 7.15 -6.90 16.28
C LYS A 29 7.11 -7.81 15.07
N ASP A 30 7.14 -9.13 15.26
CA ASP A 30 7.13 -10.08 14.16
C ASP A 30 5.74 -10.18 13.54
N ALA A 31 4.69 -10.19 14.33
CA ALA A 31 3.31 -10.10 13.83
C ALA A 31 3.12 -8.88 12.94
N SER A 32 3.55 -7.71 13.39
CA SER A 32 3.49 -6.45 12.63
C SER A 32 4.33 -6.49 11.35
N ASN A 33 5.47 -7.18 11.33
CA ASN A 33 6.29 -7.33 10.12
C ASN A 33 5.59 -8.21 9.08
N ILE A 34 4.98 -9.32 9.51
CA ILE A 34 4.20 -10.20 8.64
C ILE A 34 3.05 -9.41 8.00
N MET A 35 2.29 -8.69 8.81
CA MET A 35 1.18 -7.86 8.31
C MET A 35 1.66 -6.80 7.33
N ARG A 36 2.72 -6.05 7.63
CA ARG A 36 3.25 -5.05 6.70
C ARG A 36 3.69 -5.64 5.38
N ASN A 37 4.27 -6.82 5.37
CA ASN A 37 4.67 -7.49 4.15
C ASN A 37 3.46 -7.96 3.33
N ALA A 38 2.45 -8.54 3.97
CA ALA A 38 1.21 -8.95 3.31
C ALA A 38 0.48 -7.75 2.70
N VAL A 39 0.32 -6.67 3.46
CA VAL A 39 -0.28 -5.40 2.99
C VAL A 39 0.53 -4.81 1.84
N ARG A 40 1.86 -4.83 1.90
CA ARG A 40 2.72 -4.34 0.81
C ARG A 40 2.52 -5.15 -0.46
N LEU A 41 2.40 -6.46 -0.36
CA LEU A 41 2.17 -7.33 -1.52
C LEU A 41 0.79 -7.08 -2.14
N SER A 42 -0.26 -7.00 -1.33
CA SER A 42 -1.62 -6.75 -1.83
C SER A 42 -1.76 -5.38 -2.49
N MET A 43 -1.12 -4.34 -1.94
CA MET A 43 -1.16 -2.99 -2.51
C MET A 43 -0.36 -2.81 -3.81
N LYS A 44 0.45 -3.78 -4.23
CA LYS A 44 1.11 -3.75 -5.54
C LYS A 44 0.13 -3.69 -6.70
N THR A 45 -1.00 -4.38 -6.59
CA THR A 45 -2.06 -4.34 -7.60
C THR A 45 -2.61 -2.92 -7.79
N VAL A 46 -2.85 -2.22 -6.67
CA VAL A 46 -3.28 -0.81 -6.73
C VAL A 46 -2.20 0.06 -7.35
N LEU A 47 -0.93 -0.17 -7.01
CA LEU A 47 0.20 0.57 -7.58
C LEU A 47 0.27 0.42 -9.10
N GLU A 48 0.17 -0.80 -9.60
CA GLU A 48 0.19 -1.07 -11.05
C GLU A 48 -0.98 -0.41 -11.76
N LYS A 49 -2.18 -0.50 -11.18
CA LYS A 49 -3.36 0.15 -11.71
C LYS A 49 -3.23 1.67 -11.69
N ALA A 50 -2.74 2.26 -10.60
CA ALA A 50 -2.50 3.70 -10.51
C ALA A 50 -1.47 4.17 -11.55
N ARG A 51 -0.41 3.40 -11.76
CA ARG A 51 0.59 3.68 -12.81
C ARG A 51 0.02 3.62 -14.22
N SER A 52 -0.98 2.78 -14.47
CA SER A 52 -1.63 2.70 -15.78
C SER A 52 -2.58 3.87 -16.03
N LEU A 53 -3.23 4.38 -14.97
CA LEU A 53 -4.20 5.47 -15.04
C LEU A 53 -3.57 6.86 -15.01
N VAL A 54 -2.39 7.00 -14.41
CA VAL A 54 -1.72 8.30 -14.30
C VAL A 54 -1.34 8.84 -15.67
N SER A 55 -1.50 10.15 -15.86
CA SER A 55 -1.13 10.83 -17.10
C SER A 55 0.36 10.61 -17.43
N LYS A 56 0.61 10.09 -18.63
CA LYS A 56 1.95 9.74 -19.14
C LYS A 56 2.61 10.93 -19.84
N ASP A 57 2.90 11.99 -19.12
CA ASP A 57 3.67 13.12 -19.68
C ASP A 57 5.16 12.72 -19.84
N THR A 58 5.96 12.85 -18.79
CA THR A 58 7.37 12.42 -18.80
C THR A 58 7.59 11.01 -18.25
N GLY A 59 6.59 10.43 -17.64
CA GLY A 59 6.70 9.17 -16.90
C GLY A 59 7.23 9.32 -15.46
N ALA A 60 7.71 10.50 -15.10
CA ALA A 60 8.28 10.76 -13.76
C ALA A 60 7.29 10.49 -12.63
N LEU A 61 6.03 10.93 -12.78
CA LEU A 61 5.00 10.71 -11.76
C LEU A 61 4.68 9.22 -11.61
N ALA A 62 4.47 8.49 -12.71
CA ALA A 62 4.22 7.05 -12.65
C ALA A 62 5.37 6.29 -11.97
N ALA A 63 6.62 6.67 -12.27
CA ALA A 63 7.80 6.08 -11.66
C ALA A 63 7.93 6.44 -10.17
N SER A 64 7.47 7.63 -9.75
CA SER A 64 7.53 8.06 -8.35
C SER A 64 6.54 7.35 -7.45
N LEU A 65 5.49 6.73 -8.00
CA LEU A 65 4.51 6.00 -7.21
C LEU A 65 5.12 4.76 -6.56
N GLN A 66 4.89 4.62 -5.26
CA GLN A 66 5.38 3.49 -4.46
C GLN A 66 4.33 3.03 -3.45
N VAL A 67 4.42 1.78 -3.03
CA VAL A 67 3.64 1.27 -1.91
C VAL A 67 4.35 1.61 -0.61
N GLU A 68 3.65 2.25 0.30
CA GLU A 68 4.04 2.42 1.68
C GLU A 68 3.18 1.50 2.56
N ALA A 69 3.81 0.65 3.36
CA ALA A 69 3.16 -0.14 4.40
C ALA A 69 3.91 0.07 5.70
N ARG A 70 3.23 0.65 6.69
CA ARG A 70 3.83 1.03 7.97
C ARG A 70 2.86 0.83 9.13
N LYS A 71 3.38 0.81 10.34
CA LYS A 71 2.55 0.89 11.56
C LYS A 71 1.78 2.21 11.60
N THR A 72 0.59 2.17 12.16
CA THR A 72 -0.20 3.37 12.47
C THR A 72 0.53 4.27 13.45
N ARG A 73 0.31 5.55 13.34
CA ARG A 73 0.85 6.60 14.23
C ARG A 73 -0.32 7.38 14.83
N LYS A 74 -0.15 7.96 16.01
CA LYS A 74 -1.20 8.77 16.68
C LYS A 74 -1.83 9.82 15.75
N LYS A 75 -1.05 10.45 14.87
CA LYS A 75 -1.55 11.43 13.90
C LYS A 75 -2.45 10.87 12.81
N ASP A 76 -2.35 9.59 12.52
CA ASP A 76 -3.12 8.94 11.46
C ASP A 76 -4.60 8.79 11.87
N PHE A 77 -4.87 8.66 13.16
CA PHE A 77 -6.23 8.60 13.71
C PHE A 77 -7.06 9.89 13.55
N ARG A 78 -6.44 10.96 13.03
CA ARG A 78 -7.18 12.15 12.57
C ARG A 78 -7.92 11.91 11.26
N SER A 79 -7.57 10.87 10.53
CA SER A 79 -8.26 10.47 9.32
C SER A 79 -9.53 9.69 9.67
N LYS A 80 -10.64 10.00 9.01
CA LYS A 80 -11.92 9.27 9.15
C LYS A 80 -11.87 7.83 8.64
N TYR A 81 -10.79 7.41 8.01
CA TYR A 81 -10.62 6.07 7.44
C TYR A 81 -9.72 5.18 8.28
N ILE A 82 -9.18 5.68 9.40
CA ILE A 82 -8.25 4.94 10.25
C ILE A 82 -8.82 4.91 11.66
N PHE A 83 -9.06 3.70 12.16
CA PHE A 83 -9.73 3.48 13.43
C PHE A 83 -8.72 3.13 14.53
N PRO A 84 -9.05 3.43 15.81
CA PRO A 84 -8.31 2.88 16.94
C PRO A 84 -8.30 1.36 16.87
N GLY A 85 -7.11 0.76 16.91
CA GLY A 85 -6.94 -0.69 16.73
C GLY A 85 -6.31 -1.08 15.40
N ASP A 86 -6.33 -0.21 14.39
CA ASP A 86 -5.60 -0.46 13.13
C ASP A 86 -4.10 -0.53 13.40
N VAL A 87 -3.49 -1.66 13.09
CA VAL A 87 -2.06 -1.92 13.36
C VAL A 87 -1.17 -1.48 12.21
N VAL A 88 -1.63 -1.66 10.98
CA VAL A 88 -0.85 -1.38 9.76
C VAL A 88 -1.68 -0.64 8.74
N ILE A 89 -1.07 0.38 8.16
CA ILE A 89 -1.62 1.13 7.02
C ILE A 89 -0.87 0.76 5.77
N GLY A 90 -1.63 0.46 4.70
CA GLY A 90 -1.13 0.37 3.33
C GLY A 90 -1.62 1.55 2.50
N ALA A 91 -0.71 2.20 1.79
CA ALA A 91 -1.05 3.30 0.89
C ALA A 91 -0.18 3.28 -0.37
N VAL A 92 -0.73 3.77 -1.47
CA VAL A 92 0.06 4.14 -2.65
C VAL A 92 0.35 5.63 -2.55
N THR A 93 1.61 5.98 -2.50
CA THR A 93 2.10 7.36 -2.32
C THR A 93 3.17 7.67 -3.35
N THR A 94 3.50 8.95 -3.50
CA THR A 94 4.68 9.36 -4.27
C THR A 94 5.94 9.26 -3.42
N ALA A 95 7.05 8.90 -4.05
CA ALA A 95 8.37 8.97 -3.41
C ALA A 95 8.68 10.41 -2.99
N SER A 96 9.37 10.58 -1.88
CA SER A 96 9.74 11.89 -1.35
C SER A 96 11.21 11.98 -0.97
N GLY A 97 11.73 13.19 -0.86
CA GLY A 97 13.08 13.48 -0.39
C GLY A 97 14.17 12.72 -1.16
N LYS A 98 15.07 12.06 -0.44
CA LYS A 98 16.22 11.33 -1.02
C LYS A 98 15.81 10.22 -2.02
N LYS A 99 14.63 9.61 -1.86
CA LYS A 99 14.15 8.60 -2.79
C LYS A 99 13.78 9.22 -4.14
N LEU A 100 13.14 10.39 -4.12
CA LEU A 100 12.76 11.12 -5.31
C LEU A 100 13.99 11.58 -6.11
N ALA A 101 15.04 12.05 -5.41
CA ALA A 101 16.30 12.46 -6.02
C ALA A 101 17.07 11.31 -6.68
N LYS A 102 16.90 10.08 -6.18
CA LYS A 102 17.56 8.87 -6.72
C LYS A 102 16.66 8.06 -7.67
N LEU A 103 15.47 8.53 -7.97
CA LEU A 103 14.51 7.84 -8.82
C LEU A 103 15.05 7.75 -10.26
N LYS A 104 15.09 6.54 -10.80
CA LYS A 104 15.49 6.30 -12.20
C LYS A 104 14.25 6.00 -13.03
N PHE A 105 14.07 6.67 -14.13
CA PHE A 105 12.95 6.45 -15.06
C PHE A 105 13.34 6.77 -16.50
N ASN A 106 12.62 6.19 -17.44
CA ASN A 106 12.74 6.55 -18.86
C ASN A 106 11.78 7.71 -19.14
N ASN A 107 12.31 8.83 -19.61
CA ASN A 107 11.48 9.95 -20.02
C ASN A 107 10.78 9.61 -21.33
N ILE A 108 9.46 9.58 -21.29
CA ILE A 108 8.63 9.19 -22.45
C ILE A 108 8.76 10.18 -23.61
N LYS A 109 8.99 11.46 -23.33
CA LYS A 109 9.14 12.49 -24.37
C LYS A 109 10.48 12.44 -25.08
N THR A 110 11.56 12.16 -24.37
CA THR A 110 12.92 12.21 -24.91
C THR A 110 13.51 10.85 -25.20
N GLY A 111 12.89 9.77 -24.71
CA GLY A 111 13.42 8.40 -24.78
C GLY A 111 14.67 8.15 -23.91
N GLN A 112 15.14 9.14 -23.18
CA GLN A 112 16.37 9.07 -22.40
C GLN A 112 16.13 8.63 -20.97
N LYS A 113 17.10 7.93 -20.39
CA LYS A 113 17.12 7.62 -18.95
C LYS A 113 17.39 8.87 -18.15
N GLN A 114 16.52 9.17 -17.19
CA GLN A 114 16.68 10.29 -16.27
C GLN A 114 16.79 9.82 -14.83
N VAL A 115 17.49 10.63 -14.02
CA VAL A 115 17.67 10.38 -12.58
C VAL A 115 17.14 11.59 -11.82
N GLY A 116 16.27 11.31 -10.86
CA GLY A 116 15.66 12.31 -10.01
C GLY A 116 14.54 13.11 -10.67
N THR A 117 13.63 13.58 -9.82
CA THR A 117 12.58 14.53 -10.19
C THR A 117 12.34 15.47 -9.01
N LYS A 118 11.93 16.71 -9.31
CA LYS A 118 11.92 17.75 -8.27
C LYS A 118 10.68 17.73 -7.38
N SER A 119 9.56 17.17 -7.79
CA SER A 119 8.33 17.38 -7.04
C SER A 119 7.25 16.33 -7.33
N ASP A 120 6.52 15.99 -6.30
CA ASP A 120 5.27 15.26 -6.31
C ASP A 120 4.03 16.17 -6.28
N ALA A 121 4.21 17.50 -6.32
CA ALA A 121 3.11 18.46 -6.32
C ALA A 121 2.10 18.19 -7.44
N ARG A 122 2.56 17.67 -8.57
CA ARG A 122 1.68 17.24 -9.67
C ARG A 122 0.72 16.12 -9.26
N ALA A 123 1.10 15.26 -8.32
CA ALA A 123 0.24 14.19 -7.84
C ALA A 123 -1.03 14.73 -7.19
N MET A 124 -0.89 15.72 -6.32
CA MET A 124 -2.02 16.39 -5.66
C MET A 124 -2.90 17.14 -6.64
N VAL A 125 -2.27 17.88 -7.55
CA VAL A 125 -2.97 18.67 -8.57
C VAL A 125 -3.79 17.78 -9.52
N LEU A 126 -3.24 16.64 -9.92
CA LEU A 126 -3.96 15.68 -10.77
C LEU A 126 -5.10 15.01 -10.02
N GLU A 127 -4.90 14.60 -8.77
CA GLU A 127 -5.93 13.88 -8.00
C GLU A 127 -7.10 14.79 -7.59
N PHE A 128 -6.82 16.03 -7.21
CA PHE A 128 -7.83 16.94 -6.64
C PHE A 128 -8.18 18.13 -7.52
N GLY A 129 -7.42 18.40 -8.57
CA GLY A 129 -7.57 19.59 -9.39
C GLY A 129 -7.00 20.85 -8.73
N THR A 130 -7.20 21.96 -9.39
CA THR A 130 -6.93 23.34 -8.92
C THR A 130 -8.06 24.26 -9.38
N ALA A 131 -8.02 25.54 -8.98
CA ALA A 131 -8.98 26.52 -9.47
C ALA A 131 -9.04 26.60 -11.01
N ASN A 132 -7.90 26.33 -11.70
CA ASN A 132 -7.75 26.46 -13.14
C ASN A 132 -7.63 25.11 -13.89
N MET A 133 -7.71 23.95 -13.17
CA MET A 133 -7.56 22.64 -13.78
C MET A 133 -8.54 21.64 -13.15
N SER A 134 -9.35 21.01 -13.96
CA SER A 134 -10.24 19.94 -13.53
C SER A 134 -9.44 18.73 -13.01
N PRO A 135 -9.93 18.05 -11.96
CA PRO A 135 -9.27 16.87 -11.43
C PRO A 135 -9.23 15.73 -12.46
N ARG A 136 -8.13 15.00 -12.47
CA ARG A 136 -7.94 13.75 -13.23
C ARG A 136 -7.49 12.68 -12.27
N PRO A 137 -8.40 12.17 -11.41
CA PRO A 137 -8.03 11.24 -10.34
C PRO A 137 -7.52 9.92 -10.91
N TYR A 138 -6.50 9.37 -10.29
CA TYR A 138 -5.90 8.09 -10.68
C TYR A 138 -5.71 7.15 -9.48
N LEU A 139 -5.53 7.69 -8.28
CA LEU A 139 -5.37 6.86 -7.07
C LEU A 139 -6.69 6.27 -6.60
N ARG A 140 -7.73 7.08 -6.54
CA ARG A 140 -9.06 6.65 -6.10
C ARG A 140 -9.67 5.59 -7.02
N PRO A 141 -9.76 5.79 -8.35
CA PRO A 141 -10.24 4.75 -9.26
C PRO A 141 -9.37 3.48 -9.24
N ALA A 142 -8.04 3.63 -9.07
CA ALA A 142 -7.15 2.48 -8.93
C ALA A 142 -7.48 1.64 -7.70
N LEU A 143 -7.73 2.27 -6.56
CA LEU A 143 -8.09 1.58 -5.33
C LEU A 143 -9.46 0.90 -5.45
N GLU A 144 -10.47 1.63 -5.90
CA GLU A 144 -11.84 1.13 -6.04
C GLU A 144 -11.92 -0.07 -6.99
N SER A 145 -11.28 0.02 -8.16
CA SER A 145 -11.28 -1.07 -9.15
C SER A 145 -10.45 -2.29 -8.73
N SER A 146 -9.55 -2.14 -7.76
CA SER A 146 -8.66 -3.22 -7.29
C SER A 146 -9.06 -3.77 -5.92
N ALA A 147 -10.09 -3.25 -5.28
CA ALA A 147 -10.44 -3.57 -3.90
C ALA A 147 -10.59 -5.09 -3.66
N ALA A 148 -11.38 -5.79 -4.46
CA ALA A 148 -11.57 -7.24 -4.34
C ALA A 148 -10.27 -8.02 -4.53
N GLN A 149 -9.41 -7.60 -5.47
CA GLN A 149 -8.12 -8.25 -5.71
C GLN A 149 -7.13 -8.01 -4.56
N VAL A 150 -7.13 -6.80 -3.98
CA VAL A 150 -6.33 -6.47 -2.80
C VAL A 150 -6.68 -7.36 -1.64
N THR A 151 -7.98 -7.52 -1.36
CA THR A 151 -8.47 -8.36 -0.26
C THR A 151 -8.11 -9.82 -0.47
N GLY A 152 -8.35 -10.37 -1.65
CA GLY A 152 -7.99 -11.76 -1.99
C GLY A 152 -6.48 -12.01 -1.90
N THR A 153 -5.65 -11.05 -2.38
CA THR A 153 -4.18 -11.17 -2.29
C THR A 153 -3.70 -11.04 -0.85
N LEU A 154 -4.34 -10.20 -0.04
CA LEU A 154 -4.02 -10.05 1.38
C LEU A 154 -4.26 -11.37 2.13
N GLY A 155 -5.43 -11.98 1.96
CA GLY A 155 -5.77 -13.28 2.55
C GLY A 155 -4.77 -14.37 2.17
N LYS A 156 -4.46 -14.53 0.88
CA LYS A 156 -3.46 -15.49 0.40
C LYS A 156 -2.07 -15.23 0.99
N SER A 157 -1.65 -13.99 1.04
CA SER A 157 -0.33 -13.60 1.57
C SER A 157 -0.21 -13.87 3.06
N LEU A 158 -1.27 -13.65 3.82
CA LEU A 158 -1.34 -13.98 5.24
C LEU A 158 -1.31 -15.49 5.46
N GLY A 159 -2.10 -16.27 4.71
CA GLY A 159 -2.09 -17.73 4.77
C GLY A 159 -0.69 -18.30 4.55
N VAL A 160 0.00 -17.89 3.48
CA VAL A 160 1.38 -18.33 3.19
C VAL A 160 2.35 -17.91 4.32
N ALA A 161 2.19 -16.73 4.88
CA ALA A 161 3.04 -16.28 5.98
C ALA A 161 2.83 -17.10 7.25
N LEU A 162 1.59 -17.49 7.54
CA LEU A 162 1.21 -18.34 8.66
C LEU A 162 1.79 -19.75 8.53
N GLU A 163 1.69 -20.36 7.36
CA GLU A 163 2.28 -21.69 7.11
C GLU A 163 3.80 -21.69 7.30
N LYS A 164 4.49 -20.70 6.75
CA LYS A 164 5.95 -20.55 6.97
C LYS A 164 6.29 -20.39 8.44
N TYR A 165 5.42 -19.75 9.17
CA TYR A 165 5.60 -19.50 10.57
C TYR A 165 5.41 -20.76 11.41
N LYS A 166 4.34 -21.53 11.17
CA LYS A 166 4.11 -22.84 11.79
C LYS A 166 5.28 -23.80 11.52
N ALA A 167 5.78 -23.83 10.28
CA ALA A 167 6.94 -24.65 9.93
C ALA A 167 8.22 -24.23 10.67
N LYS A 168 8.42 -22.93 10.92
CA LYS A 168 9.55 -22.43 11.70
C LYS A 168 9.44 -22.79 13.18
N GLN A 169 8.22 -22.77 13.74
CA GLN A 169 7.98 -23.23 15.12
C GLN A 169 8.26 -24.71 15.29
N ALA A 170 7.71 -25.55 14.42
CA ALA A 170 7.95 -26.99 14.46
C ALA A 170 9.45 -27.31 14.47
N LYS A 171 10.25 -26.61 13.66
CA LYS A 171 11.72 -26.76 13.65
C LYS A 171 12.42 -26.27 14.93
N ARG A 172 11.81 -25.35 15.68
CA ARG A 172 12.36 -24.89 16.96
C ARG A 172 12.09 -25.85 18.11
N LEU A 173 10.94 -26.52 18.06
CA LEU A 173 10.54 -27.51 19.07
C LEU A 173 11.30 -28.85 18.93
N LEU A 174 11.90 -29.09 17.75
CA LEU A 174 12.70 -30.28 17.46
C LEU A 174 14.21 -30.08 17.72
N LYS A 175 14.61 -28.93 18.23
CA LYS A 175 15.97 -28.60 18.69
C LYS A 175 16.05 -28.45 20.19
#